data_2a59d671915b682ba608d28a2928f677
#
_entry.id   2a59d671915b682ba608d28a2928f677
#
_cell.length_a   1.000
_cell.length_b   1.000
_cell.length_c   1.000
_cell.angle_alpha   90.00
_cell.angle_beta   90.00
_cell.angle_gamma   90.00
#
_symmetry.space_group_name_H-M   'P 1'
#
loop_
_entity.id
_entity.type
_entity.pdbx_description
1 polymer ?
#
loop_
_entity_poly.entity_id
_entity_poly.type
_entity_poly.pdbx_seq_one_letter_code
_entity_poly.pdbx_strand_id
1 'polypeptide(L)'
;YWHGDTRRVSPEAPVPVVRVSGNEDRLGGAANVARNIAGLGGRATVVGVVGEDTNGSRLRDLLAETGVRGELVACAGWETITKLRVISRHQQLIRLDFETPLADAITASLEQRVAGLLSSSQQVMVLSDYAKGVLQDPGALIMLARQAGVPVIVDPKRVDLSVYRGATIITPNAAEFEAVVGRWSDDADLERRARHLIDELDFKAILVTRGEQGMTLVQRDGACVHLPTMAQEVFDVTGAGDTVVASLAMGLASGMALADAAALSNVAAGVVVAKLGTADVSRQELQRVLDAQHPDEHGVLAEEDLLQHVARA
;
A
#
# COMPACT_ATOMS: atom_id res chain seq x y z
N TYR A 1 -5.12 18.06 -0.54
CA TYR A 1 -5.86 18.39 0.68
C TYR A 1 -6.01 19.89 0.76
N TRP A 2 -7.22 20.36 1.01
CA TRP A 2 -7.51 21.76 1.31
C TRP A 2 -7.86 21.87 2.79
N HIS A 3 -7.09 22.64 3.50
CA HIS A 3 -7.28 22.90 4.93
C HIS A 3 -7.99 24.23 5.13
N GLY A 4 -8.98 24.27 6.01
CA GLY A 4 -9.74 25.49 6.25
C GLY A 4 -10.56 25.47 7.53
N ASP A 5 -11.31 26.56 7.71
CA ASP A 5 -12.16 26.80 8.86
C ASP A 5 -13.62 26.86 8.43
N THR A 6 -14.50 26.21 9.18
CA THR A 6 -15.94 26.21 8.93
C THR A 6 -16.62 26.95 10.06
N ARG A 7 -17.07 28.18 9.81
CA ARG A 7 -17.68 29.07 10.83
C ARG A 7 -19.11 29.46 10.53
N ARG A 8 -19.60 29.20 9.30
CA ARG A 8 -20.93 29.62 8.87
C ARG A 8 -21.54 28.62 7.90
N VAL A 9 -22.85 28.62 7.83
CA VAL A 9 -23.64 27.96 6.79
C VAL A 9 -23.84 28.96 5.63
N SER A 10 -23.91 28.48 4.40
CA SER A 10 -24.18 29.30 3.23
C SER A 10 -25.60 29.89 3.31
N PRO A 11 -25.79 31.17 2.92
CA PRO A 11 -27.13 31.71 2.75
C PRO A 11 -27.87 31.16 1.52
N GLU A 12 -27.17 30.53 0.59
CA GLU A 12 -27.71 30.01 -0.69
C GLU A 12 -28.21 28.55 -0.54
N ALA A 13 -27.67 27.78 0.40
CA ALA A 13 -28.04 26.39 0.64
C ALA A 13 -27.60 25.95 2.05
N PRO A 14 -28.23 24.92 2.67
CA PRO A 14 -27.88 24.45 4.00
C PRO A 14 -26.57 23.64 3.99
N VAL A 15 -25.50 24.21 3.48
CA VAL A 15 -24.16 23.62 3.37
C VAL A 15 -23.12 24.45 4.12
N PRO A 16 -22.10 23.83 4.73
CA PRO A 16 -21.04 24.57 5.39
C PRO A 16 -20.19 25.35 4.38
N VAL A 17 -19.79 26.58 4.76
CA VAL A 17 -18.80 27.37 4.00
C VAL A 17 -17.44 27.14 4.62
N VAL A 18 -16.52 26.57 3.84
CA VAL A 18 -15.13 26.38 4.24
C VAL A 18 -14.29 27.54 3.73
N ARG A 19 -13.67 28.27 4.65
CA ARG A 19 -12.66 29.27 4.30
C ARG A 19 -11.30 28.58 4.22
N VAL A 20 -10.84 28.32 3.01
CA VAL A 20 -9.55 27.66 2.77
C VAL A 20 -8.41 28.57 3.23
N SER A 21 -7.51 28.02 4.03
CA SER A 21 -6.32 28.69 4.57
C SER A 21 -5.00 28.10 4.03
N GLY A 22 -5.05 26.92 3.44
CA GLY A 22 -3.88 26.26 2.86
C GLY A 22 -4.26 25.04 2.03
N ASN A 23 -3.34 24.60 1.20
CA ASN A 23 -3.44 23.37 0.42
C ASN A 23 -2.15 22.57 0.52
N GLU A 24 -2.26 21.26 0.34
CA GLU A 24 -1.16 20.32 0.35
C GLU A 24 -1.43 19.24 -0.69
N ASP A 25 -0.42 18.93 -1.50
CA ASP A 25 -0.45 17.84 -2.47
C ASP A 25 0.31 16.63 -1.92
N ARG A 26 -0.29 15.45 -2.04
CA ARG A 26 0.28 14.20 -1.59
C ARG A 26 0.22 13.15 -2.69
N LEU A 27 1.26 12.30 -2.74
CA LEU A 27 1.27 11.11 -3.59
C LEU A 27 0.17 10.15 -3.14
N GLY A 28 -0.57 9.58 -4.10
CA GLY A 28 -1.62 8.59 -3.86
C GLY A 28 -1.40 7.32 -4.68
N GLY A 29 -2.13 6.25 -4.36
CA GLY A 29 -2.07 4.98 -5.09
C GLY A 29 -0.66 4.41 -5.19
N ALA A 30 -0.28 3.92 -6.35
CA ALA A 30 1.04 3.34 -6.59
C ALA A 30 2.20 4.30 -6.22
N ALA A 31 2.02 5.62 -6.39
CA ALA A 31 3.03 6.61 -6.02
C ALA A 31 3.19 6.71 -4.49
N ASN A 32 2.11 6.51 -3.71
CA ASN A 32 2.21 6.43 -2.26
C ASN A 32 2.92 5.15 -1.79
N VAL A 33 2.67 4.00 -2.43
CA VAL A 33 3.43 2.76 -2.20
C VAL A 33 4.92 3.00 -2.46
N ALA A 34 5.27 3.62 -3.58
CA ALA A 34 6.66 3.90 -3.94
C ALA A 34 7.34 4.88 -2.97
N ARG A 35 6.61 5.88 -2.47
CA ARG A 35 7.11 6.80 -1.43
C ARG A 35 7.41 6.06 -0.13
N ASN A 36 6.54 5.14 0.29
CA ASN A 36 6.77 4.31 1.47
C ASN A 36 8.01 3.41 1.29
N ILE A 37 8.21 2.83 0.10
CA ILE A 37 9.42 2.06 -0.24
C ILE A 37 10.68 2.95 -0.09
N ALA A 38 10.64 4.18 -0.63
CA ALA A 38 11.74 5.12 -0.50
C ALA A 38 12.01 5.52 0.97
N GLY A 39 10.97 5.75 1.77
CA GLY A 39 11.06 6.03 3.21
C GLY A 39 11.71 4.90 4.01
N LEU A 40 11.50 3.64 3.58
CA LEU A 40 12.15 2.45 4.13
C LEU A 40 13.60 2.26 3.62
N GLY A 41 14.09 3.14 2.74
CA GLY A 41 15.44 3.08 2.18
C GLY A 41 15.56 2.24 0.92
N GLY A 42 14.45 1.82 0.32
CA GLY A 42 14.39 1.12 -0.97
C GLY A 42 14.45 2.07 -2.17
N ARG A 43 14.66 1.50 -3.35
CA ARG A 43 14.56 2.23 -4.62
C ARG A 43 13.30 1.79 -5.34
N ALA A 44 12.44 2.75 -5.70
CA ALA A 44 11.21 2.48 -6.42
C ALA A 44 11.17 3.19 -7.78
N THR A 45 10.56 2.52 -8.74
CA THR A 45 10.18 3.11 -10.04
C THR A 45 8.67 2.97 -10.20
N VAL A 46 7.98 4.09 -10.39
CA VAL A 46 6.54 4.11 -10.67
C VAL A 46 6.31 4.16 -12.17
N VAL A 47 5.56 3.19 -12.68
CA VAL A 47 5.04 3.20 -14.05
C VAL A 47 3.56 3.51 -13.98
N GLY A 48 3.09 4.49 -14.73
CA GLY A 48 1.69 4.89 -14.71
C GLY A 48 1.36 5.91 -15.80
N VAL A 49 0.14 6.42 -15.76
CA VAL A 49 -0.37 7.42 -16.71
C VAL A 49 -0.68 8.71 -15.98
N VAL A 50 -0.39 9.82 -16.62
CA VAL A 50 -0.76 11.17 -16.18
C VAL A 50 -1.30 11.97 -17.36
N GLY A 51 -2.12 12.95 -17.07
CA GLY A 51 -2.54 13.95 -18.05
C GLY A 51 -1.41 14.93 -18.41
N GLU A 52 -1.60 15.65 -19.49
CA GLU A 52 -0.79 16.83 -19.85
C GLU A 52 -1.34 18.07 -19.15
N ASP A 53 -1.46 17.99 -17.82
CA ASP A 53 -2.07 19.00 -16.96
C ASP A 53 -1.17 19.40 -15.78
N THR A 54 -1.61 20.37 -15.00
CA THR A 54 -0.89 20.87 -13.82
C THR A 54 -0.70 19.77 -12.77
N ASN A 55 -1.72 18.90 -12.57
CA ASN A 55 -1.64 17.80 -11.60
C ASN A 55 -0.65 16.74 -12.03
N GLY A 56 -0.58 16.43 -13.33
CA GLY A 56 0.44 15.52 -13.89
C GLY A 56 1.86 16.07 -13.74
N SER A 57 2.06 17.37 -13.93
CA SER A 57 3.35 18.03 -13.68
C SER A 57 3.70 17.98 -12.19
N ARG A 58 2.74 18.34 -11.32
CA ARG A 58 2.93 18.31 -9.88
C ARG A 58 3.25 16.90 -9.35
N LEU A 59 2.64 15.86 -9.91
CA LEU A 59 2.94 14.47 -9.56
C LEU A 59 4.39 14.11 -9.89
N ARG A 60 4.91 14.57 -11.04
CA ARG A 60 6.33 14.35 -11.41
C ARG A 60 7.29 15.02 -10.42
N ASP A 61 6.96 16.26 -10.02
CA ASP A 61 7.76 17.01 -9.05
C ASP A 61 7.78 16.29 -7.68
N LEU A 62 6.62 15.86 -7.19
CA LEU A 62 6.49 15.12 -5.93
C LEU A 62 7.26 13.79 -5.93
N LEU A 63 7.25 13.05 -7.06
CA LEU A 63 8.05 11.83 -7.17
C LEU A 63 9.55 12.16 -7.10
N ALA A 64 9.99 13.21 -7.79
CA ALA A 64 11.39 13.64 -7.77
C ALA A 64 11.82 14.12 -6.36
N GLU A 65 10.98 14.90 -5.67
CA GLU A 65 11.20 15.36 -4.29
C GLU A 65 11.38 14.19 -3.30
N THR A 66 10.70 13.06 -3.56
CA THR A 66 10.79 11.85 -2.70
C THR A 66 11.86 10.85 -3.16
N GLY A 67 12.61 11.15 -4.22
CA GLY A 67 13.65 10.26 -4.76
C GLY A 67 13.08 9.03 -5.50
N VAL A 68 11.80 9.04 -5.84
CA VAL A 68 11.13 7.98 -6.61
C VAL A 68 11.29 8.25 -8.10
N ARG A 69 11.74 7.26 -8.86
CA ARG A 69 11.81 7.36 -10.32
C ARG A 69 10.42 7.23 -10.94
N GLY A 70 9.99 8.23 -11.71
CA GLY A 70 8.73 8.23 -12.44
C GLY A 70 8.93 7.88 -13.92
N GLU A 71 8.36 6.76 -14.38
CA GLU A 71 8.25 6.36 -15.78
C GLU A 71 6.79 6.57 -16.23
N LEU A 72 6.37 7.85 -16.24
CA LEU A 72 4.98 8.24 -16.46
C LEU A 72 4.72 8.51 -17.95
N VAL A 73 3.69 7.85 -18.50
CA VAL A 73 3.17 8.10 -19.84
C VAL A 73 2.20 9.28 -19.77
N ALA A 74 2.50 10.32 -20.56
CA ALA A 74 1.59 11.47 -20.69
C ALA A 74 0.46 11.12 -21.68
N CYS A 75 -0.77 11.43 -21.32
CA CYS A 75 -1.95 11.23 -22.13
C CYS A 75 -2.65 12.56 -22.42
N ALA A 76 -2.57 13.01 -23.65
CA ALA A 76 -3.25 14.23 -24.10
C ALA A 76 -4.78 14.07 -23.99
N GLY A 77 -5.45 15.09 -23.48
CA GLY A 77 -6.91 15.10 -23.33
C GLY A 77 -7.47 14.22 -22.22
N TRP A 78 -6.60 13.63 -21.40
CA TRP A 78 -7.00 12.92 -20.18
C TRP A 78 -6.55 13.69 -18.96
N GLU A 79 -7.41 13.76 -17.93
CA GLU A 79 -7.08 14.44 -16.67
C GLU A 79 -6.39 13.50 -15.69
N THR A 80 -5.32 13.98 -15.07
CA THR A 80 -4.64 13.26 -14.00
C THR A 80 -5.60 13.00 -12.84
N ILE A 81 -5.79 11.73 -12.49
CA ILE A 81 -6.70 11.33 -11.39
C ILE A 81 -6.33 12.07 -10.12
N THR A 82 -7.29 12.84 -9.61
CA THR A 82 -7.11 13.68 -8.43
C THR A 82 -8.21 13.44 -7.42
N LYS A 83 -7.85 13.30 -6.17
CA LYS A 83 -8.78 13.14 -5.04
C LYS A 83 -8.60 14.32 -4.09
N LEU A 84 -9.46 15.32 -4.22
CA LEU A 84 -9.46 16.51 -3.37
C LEU A 84 -10.23 16.24 -2.07
N ARG A 85 -9.56 16.40 -0.94
CA ARG A 85 -10.17 16.31 0.40
C ARG A 85 -10.19 17.69 1.04
N VAL A 86 -11.38 18.09 1.49
CA VAL A 86 -11.56 19.34 2.23
C VAL A 86 -11.62 19.00 3.71
N ILE A 87 -10.68 19.55 4.46
CA ILE A 87 -10.49 19.31 5.89
C ILE A 87 -10.79 20.57 6.68
N SER A 88 -11.59 20.46 7.74
CA SER A 88 -11.80 21.52 8.71
C SER A 88 -11.67 20.97 10.12
N ARG A 89 -10.86 21.63 10.95
CA ARG A 89 -10.65 21.25 12.36
C ARG A 89 -10.37 19.74 12.58
N HIS A 90 -9.48 19.15 11.76
CA HIS A 90 -9.12 17.73 11.77
C HIS A 90 -10.22 16.77 11.27
N GLN A 91 -11.33 17.27 10.74
CA GLN A 91 -12.40 16.45 10.16
C GLN A 91 -12.46 16.62 8.65
N GLN A 92 -12.51 15.51 7.91
CA GLN A 92 -12.81 15.53 6.48
C GLN A 92 -14.29 15.83 6.27
N LEU A 93 -14.59 16.92 5.59
CA LEU A 93 -15.96 17.35 5.29
C LEU A 93 -16.50 16.75 4.01
N ILE A 94 -15.66 16.72 2.96
CA ILE A 94 -16.02 16.21 1.63
C ILE A 94 -14.78 15.69 0.92
N ARG A 95 -14.96 14.71 0.02
CA ARG A 95 -13.97 14.30 -0.98
C ARG A 95 -14.57 14.48 -2.37
N LEU A 96 -13.81 15.11 -3.24
CA LEU A 96 -14.15 15.27 -4.66
C LEU A 96 -13.16 14.43 -5.46
N ASP A 97 -13.68 13.51 -6.28
CA ASP A 97 -12.90 12.63 -7.11
C ASP A 97 -12.99 13.10 -8.57
N PHE A 98 -11.86 13.53 -9.12
CA PHE A 98 -11.70 13.90 -10.53
C PHE A 98 -11.08 12.69 -11.23
N GLU A 99 -11.89 11.96 -11.98
CA GLU A 99 -11.47 10.73 -12.64
C GLU A 99 -12.31 10.48 -13.89
N THR A 100 -11.63 10.20 -14.98
CA THR A 100 -12.23 9.79 -16.26
C THR A 100 -11.65 8.44 -16.67
N PRO A 101 -12.44 7.55 -17.31
CA PRO A 101 -11.91 6.31 -17.84
C PRO A 101 -10.74 6.56 -18.81
N LEU A 102 -9.70 5.74 -18.70
CA LEU A 102 -8.57 5.79 -19.61
C LEU A 102 -8.92 5.05 -20.91
N ALA A 103 -8.53 5.59 -22.06
CA ALA A 103 -8.70 4.93 -23.35
C ALA A 103 -7.71 3.76 -23.51
N ASP A 104 -8.12 2.70 -24.22
CA ASP A 104 -7.39 1.44 -24.36
C ASP A 104 -6.01 1.57 -25.02
N ALA A 105 -5.78 2.63 -25.79
CA ALA A 105 -4.58 2.83 -26.59
C ALA A 105 -3.25 2.94 -25.80
N ILE A 106 -3.31 3.14 -24.47
CA ILE A 106 -2.12 3.42 -23.64
C ILE A 106 -1.53 2.15 -23.02
N THR A 107 -2.29 1.06 -22.96
CA THR A 107 -1.90 -0.20 -22.31
C THR A 107 -0.61 -0.77 -22.90
N ALA A 108 -0.48 -0.82 -24.22
CA ALA A 108 0.72 -1.34 -24.89
C ALA A 108 2.00 -0.54 -24.54
N SER A 109 1.89 0.77 -24.37
CA SER A 109 3.01 1.62 -23.97
C SER A 109 3.47 1.33 -22.53
N LEU A 110 2.53 1.02 -21.64
CA LEU A 110 2.84 0.65 -20.26
C LEU A 110 3.52 -0.72 -20.19
N GLU A 111 2.99 -1.72 -20.88
CA GLU A 111 3.57 -3.07 -20.96
C GLU A 111 5.00 -3.03 -21.51
N GLN A 112 5.25 -2.26 -22.58
CA GLN A 112 6.58 -2.11 -23.14
C GLN A 112 7.56 -1.45 -22.15
N ARG A 113 7.12 -0.44 -21.38
CA ARG A 113 7.95 0.19 -20.34
C ARG A 113 8.26 -0.79 -19.21
N VAL A 114 7.26 -1.53 -18.74
CA VAL A 114 7.44 -2.56 -17.71
C VAL A 114 8.42 -3.63 -18.20
N ALA A 115 8.24 -4.15 -19.41
CA ALA A 115 9.15 -5.14 -19.99
C ALA A 115 10.61 -4.65 -20.08
N GLY A 116 10.80 -3.38 -20.46
CA GLY A 116 12.12 -2.75 -20.48
C GLY A 116 12.76 -2.63 -19.09
N LEU A 117 11.96 -2.38 -18.07
CA LEU A 117 12.42 -2.29 -16.66
C LEU A 117 12.74 -3.66 -16.08
N LEU A 118 11.93 -4.69 -16.36
CA LEU A 118 12.15 -6.06 -15.87
C LEU A 118 13.43 -6.71 -16.38
N SER A 119 13.98 -6.22 -17.51
CA SER A 119 15.30 -6.64 -18.00
C SER A 119 16.47 -6.13 -17.17
N SER A 120 16.24 -5.18 -16.27
CA SER A 120 17.21 -4.64 -15.34
C SER A 120 16.90 -5.18 -13.94
N SER A 121 17.84 -5.44 -13.10
CA SER A 121 17.82 -6.03 -11.75
C SER A 121 16.64 -5.66 -10.81
N GLN A 122 15.39 -5.81 -11.26
CA GLN A 122 14.21 -5.59 -10.42
C GLN A 122 14.02 -6.79 -9.49
N GLN A 123 13.76 -6.53 -8.21
CA GLN A 123 13.63 -7.56 -7.19
C GLN A 123 12.18 -7.94 -6.91
N VAL A 124 11.24 -6.98 -7.04
CA VAL A 124 9.81 -7.16 -6.81
C VAL A 124 9.02 -6.23 -7.74
N MET A 125 7.91 -6.69 -8.27
CA MET A 125 6.91 -5.87 -8.95
C MET A 125 5.66 -5.74 -8.07
N VAL A 126 5.14 -4.52 -7.96
CA VAL A 126 3.87 -4.24 -7.29
C VAL A 126 2.85 -3.76 -8.31
N LEU A 127 1.70 -4.40 -8.37
CA LEU A 127 0.52 -3.96 -9.10
C LEU A 127 -0.49 -3.36 -8.12
N SER A 128 -0.57 -2.05 -8.07
CA SER A 128 -1.55 -1.32 -7.27
C SER A 128 -2.77 -1.03 -8.15
N ASP A 129 -3.77 -1.92 -8.12
CA ASP A 129 -4.94 -1.82 -8.99
C ASP A 129 -6.08 -1.09 -8.28
N TYR A 130 -6.48 0.05 -8.84
CA TYR A 130 -7.62 0.84 -8.39
C TYR A 130 -8.82 0.73 -9.33
N ALA A 131 -8.76 -0.18 -10.32
CA ALA A 131 -9.79 -0.38 -11.35
C ALA A 131 -10.12 0.91 -12.13
N LYS A 132 -9.11 1.79 -12.37
CA LYS A 132 -9.26 3.07 -13.08
C LYS A 132 -8.74 3.03 -14.53
N GLY A 133 -8.53 1.84 -15.08
CA GLY A 133 -8.18 1.64 -16.48
C GLY A 133 -6.68 1.57 -16.80
N VAL A 134 -5.78 1.90 -15.86
CA VAL A 134 -4.33 1.80 -16.10
C VAL A 134 -3.86 0.35 -16.21
N LEU A 135 -4.36 -0.52 -15.33
CA LEU A 135 -4.10 -1.97 -15.35
C LEU A 135 -5.26 -2.70 -16.05
N GLN A 136 -5.36 -2.58 -17.38
CA GLN A 136 -6.42 -3.26 -18.13
C GLN A 136 -6.19 -4.76 -18.20
N ASP A 137 -4.95 -5.17 -18.50
CA ASP A 137 -4.50 -6.57 -18.50
C ASP A 137 -3.36 -6.78 -17.48
N PRO A 138 -3.68 -6.93 -16.20
CA PRO A 138 -2.67 -7.23 -15.19
C PRO A 138 -2.05 -8.62 -15.41
N GLY A 139 -2.75 -9.56 -16.06
CA GLY A 139 -2.25 -10.89 -16.38
C GLY A 139 -1.03 -10.87 -17.30
N ALA A 140 -1.03 -9.99 -18.31
CA ALA A 140 0.13 -9.80 -19.20
C ALA A 140 1.37 -9.33 -18.40
N LEU A 141 1.20 -8.37 -17.49
CA LEU A 141 2.30 -7.88 -16.62
C LEU A 141 2.81 -8.95 -15.67
N ILE A 142 1.90 -9.73 -15.06
CA ILE A 142 2.26 -10.85 -14.18
C ILE A 142 3.07 -11.90 -14.97
N MET A 143 2.66 -12.22 -16.19
CA MET A 143 3.38 -13.15 -17.04
C MET A 143 4.79 -12.65 -17.38
N LEU A 144 4.95 -11.37 -17.73
CA LEU A 144 6.26 -10.76 -17.98
C LEU A 144 7.18 -10.86 -16.76
N ALA A 145 6.65 -10.54 -15.57
CA ALA A 145 7.42 -10.62 -14.32
C ALA A 145 7.82 -12.06 -13.99
N ARG A 146 6.90 -13.03 -14.16
CA ARG A 146 7.20 -14.46 -13.97
C ARG A 146 8.31 -14.95 -14.89
N GLN A 147 8.29 -14.56 -16.17
CA GLN A 147 9.35 -14.89 -17.13
C GLN A 147 10.70 -14.31 -16.72
N ALA A 148 10.69 -13.12 -16.11
CA ALA A 148 11.89 -12.48 -15.58
C ALA A 148 12.31 -13.03 -14.18
N GLY A 149 11.56 -13.96 -13.58
CA GLY A 149 11.82 -14.46 -12.23
C GLY A 149 11.53 -13.45 -11.12
N VAL A 150 10.75 -12.39 -11.41
CA VAL A 150 10.43 -11.31 -10.48
C VAL A 150 9.11 -11.62 -9.77
N PRO A 151 9.07 -11.69 -8.42
CA PRO A 151 7.85 -11.87 -7.66
C PRO A 151 6.91 -10.68 -7.81
N VAL A 152 5.59 -10.97 -7.84
CA VAL A 152 4.54 -9.97 -8.04
C VAL A 152 3.64 -9.88 -6.81
N ILE A 153 3.52 -8.69 -6.26
CA ILE A 153 2.51 -8.35 -5.23
C ILE A 153 1.38 -7.61 -5.94
N VAL A 154 0.14 -8.00 -5.66
CA VAL A 154 -1.04 -7.29 -6.18
C VAL A 154 -1.86 -6.75 -5.01
N ASP A 155 -2.10 -5.43 -5.01
CA ASP A 155 -3.13 -4.79 -4.20
C ASP A 155 -4.41 -4.70 -5.05
N PRO A 156 -5.38 -5.63 -4.85
CA PRO A 156 -6.49 -5.81 -5.76
C PRO A 156 -7.64 -4.86 -5.46
N LYS A 157 -8.37 -4.45 -6.51
CA LYS A 157 -9.65 -3.72 -6.37
C LYS A 157 -10.80 -4.42 -7.09
N ARG A 158 -10.50 -5.36 -7.97
CA ARG A 158 -11.51 -6.08 -8.76
C ARG A 158 -12.04 -7.28 -7.97
N VAL A 159 -13.33 -7.54 -8.13
CA VAL A 159 -13.97 -8.74 -7.55
C VAL A 159 -13.54 -10.01 -8.30
N ASP A 160 -13.36 -9.91 -9.62
CA ASP A 160 -12.78 -11.01 -10.39
C ASP A 160 -11.26 -11.05 -10.22
N LEU A 161 -10.81 -11.92 -9.34
CA LEU A 161 -9.38 -12.12 -9.08
C LEU A 161 -8.68 -12.98 -10.14
N SER A 162 -9.41 -13.60 -11.08
CA SER A 162 -8.83 -14.42 -12.14
C SER A 162 -7.87 -13.63 -13.04
N VAL A 163 -8.10 -12.32 -13.16
CA VAL A 163 -7.24 -11.39 -13.89
C VAL A 163 -5.81 -11.28 -13.30
N TYR A 164 -5.63 -11.67 -12.04
CA TYR A 164 -4.34 -11.67 -11.35
C TYR A 164 -3.69 -13.05 -11.26
N ARG A 165 -4.22 -14.04 -11.97
CA ARG A 165 -3.70 -15.42 -11.98
C ARG A 165 -2.17 -15.46 -12.09
N GLY A 166 -1.55 -16.23 -11.21
CA GLY A 166 -0.11 -16.42 -11.19
C GLY A 166 0.68 -15.34 -10.46
N ALA A 167 0.02 -14.37 -9.81
CA ALA A 167 0.70 -13.43 -8.90
C ALA A 167 1.35 -14.21 -7.73
N THR A 168 2.42 -13.64 -7.17
CA THR A 168 3.07 -14.26 -6.02
C THR A 168 2.19 -14.12 -4.78
N ILE A 169 1.69 -12.92 -4.51
CA ILE A 169 0.81 -12.66 -3.38
C ILE A 169 -0.19 -11.56 -3.74
N ILE A 170 -1.42 -11.70 -3.26
CA ILE A 170 -2.43 -10.64 -3.29
C ILE A 170 -2.75 -10.17 -1.86
N THR A 171 -3.11 -8.88 -1.73
CA THR A 171 -3.31 -8.22 -0.43
C THR A 171 -4.70 -7.60 -0.27
N PRO A 172 -5.80 -8.36 -0.45
CA PRO A 172 -7.15 -7.82 -0.29
C PRO A 172 -7.39 -7.40 1.17
N ASN A 173 -8.21 -6.37 1.38
CA ASN A 173 -8.79 -6.13 2.69
C ASN A 173 -9.98 -7.08 2.93
N ALA A 174 -10.49 -7.12 4.18
CA ALA A 174 -11.57 -8.01 4.57
C ALA A 174 -12.82 -7.85 3.68
N ALA A 175 -13.21 -6.62 3.34
CA ALA A 175 -14.38 -6.37 2.51
C ALA A 175 -14.16 -6.81 1.04
N GLU A 176 -12.97 -6.59 0.50
CA GLU A 176 -12.58 -7.05 -0.84
C GLU A 176 -12.51 -8.57 -0.89
N PHE A 177 -11.95 -9.21 0.13
CA PHE A 177 -11.92 -10.67 0.22
C PHE A 177 -13.35 -11.25 0.34
N GLU A 178 -14.19 -10.66 1.20
CA GLU A 178 -15.60 -11.06 1.35
C GLU A 178 -16.39 -10.92 0.05
N ALA A 179 -16.14 -9.87 -0.72
CA ALA A 179 -16.80 -9.68 -2.02
C ALA A 179 -16.51 -10.80 -3.01
N VAL A 180 -15.35 -11.46 -2.90
CA VAL A 180 -14.93 -12.57 -3.76
C VAL A 180 -15.44 -13.91 -3.25
N VAL A 181 -15.20 -14.22 -1.97
CA VAL A 181 -15.44 -15.57 -1.43
C VAL A 181 -16.76 -15.69 -0.67
N GLY A 182 -17.49 -14.58 -0.48
CA GLY A 182 -18.65 -14.50 0.41
C GLY A 182 -18.22 -14.41 1.88
N ARG A 183 -19.22 -14.23 2.76
CA ARG A 183 -18.98 -14.15 4.20
C ARG A 183 -18.35 -15.44 4.73
N TRP A 184 -17.37 -15.29 5.62
CA TRP A 184 -16.77 -16.41 6.34
C TRP A 184 -17.19 -16.37 7.82
N SER A 185 -17.24 -17.54 8.46
CA SER A 185 -17.73 -17.68 9.85
C SER A 185 -16.64 -17.45 10.90
N ASP A 186 -15.42 -17.89 10.61
CA ASP A 186 -14.28 -17.90 11.53
C ASP A 186 -12.95 -17.99 10.74
N ASP A 187 -11.83 -17.96 11.46
CA ASP A 187 -10.49 -17.97 10.86
C ASP A 187 -10.21 -19.27 10.08
N ALA A 188 -10.78 -20.39 10.49
CA ALA A 188 -10.62 -21.66 9.77
C ALA A 188 -11.39 -21.65 8.43
N ASP A 189 -12.56 -21.02 8.39
CA ASP A 189 -13.32 -20.82 7.16
C ASP A 189 -12.59 -19.84 6.22
N LEU A 190 -12.02 -18.73 6.75
CA LEU A 190 -11.21 -17.81 5.98
C LEU A 190 -10.02 -18.54 5.34
N GLU A 191 -9.27 -19.30 6.14
CA GLU A 191 -8.13 -20.08 5.65
C GLU A 191 -8.53 -21.04 4.53
N ARG A 192 -9.60 -21.82 4.71
CA ARG A 192 -10.09 -22.78 3.72
C ARG A 192 -10.43 -22.11 2.38
N ARG A 193 -11.13 -20.96 2.43
CA ARG A 193 -11.50 -20.18 1.23
C ARG A 193 -10.28 -19.57 0.56
N ALA A 194 -9.33 -19.02 1.36
CA ALA A 194 -8.09 -18.48 0.82
C ALA A 194 -7.24 -19.57 0.14
N ARG A 195 -7.14 -20.78 0.73
CA ARG A 195 -6.43 -21.91 0.11
C ARG A 195 -7.07 -22.32 -1.21
N HIS A 196 -8.40 -22.37 -1.27
CA HIS A 196 -9.12 -22.66 -2.52
C HIS A 196 -8.76 -21.66 -3.63
N LEU A 197 -8.77 -20.35 -3.33
CA LEU A 197 -8.35 -19.32 -4.30
C LEU A 197 -6.87 -19.41 -4.69
N ILE A 198 -6.00 -19.72 -3.74
CA ILE A 198 -4.57 -19.92 -3.97
C ILE A 198 -4.35 -21.03 -5.01
N ASP A 199 -5.03 -22.16 -4.84
CA ASP A 199 -4.91 -23.30 -5.73
C ASP A 199 -5.55 -23.03 -7.10
N GLU A 200 -6.74 -22.43 -7.09
CA GLU A 200 -7.48 -22.12 -8.32
C GLU A 200 -6.74 -21.08 -9.18
N LEU A 201 -6.17 -20.03 -8.57
CA LEU A 201 -5.60 -18.88 -9.28
C LEU A 201 -4.07 -18.87 -9.34
N ASP A 202 -3.44 -19.95 -8.90
CA ASP A 202 -1.97 -20.12 -8.91
C ASP A 202 -1.22 -19.01 -8.15
N PHE A 203 -1.76 -18.57 -7.00
CA PHE A 203 -1.04 -17.68 -6.08
C PHE A 203 -0.09 -18.50 -5.18
N LYS A 204 0.98 -17.88 -4.66
CA LYS A 204 1.78 -18.47 -3.58
C LYS A 204 1.21 -18.16 -2.21
N ALA A 205 0.54 -17.02 -2.06
CA ALA A 205 -0.07 -16.60 -0.80
C ALA A 205 -1.18 -15.56 -1.00
N ILE A 206 -2.02 -15.43 0.03
CA ILE A 206 -2.97 -14.33 0.20
C ILE A 206 -2.72 -13.71 1.58
N LEU A 207 -2.56 -12.38 1.65
CA LEU A 207 -2.49 -11.61 2.89
C LEU A 207 -3.77 -10.79 3.03
N VAL A 208 -4.70 -11.23 3.86
CA VAL A 208 -5.94 -10.50 4.12
C VAL A 208 -5.72 -9.47 5.24
N THR A 209 -5.91 -8.17 4.94
CA THR A 209 -5.87 -7.12 5.97
C THR A 209 -7.25 -6.98 6.61
N ARG A 210 -7.32 -7.00 7.95
CA ARG A 210 -8.56 -7.16 8.73
C ARG A 210 -8.82 -5.99 9.69
N GLY A 211 -8.24 -4.84 9.41
CA GLY A 211 -8.39 -3.63 10.23
C GLY A 211 -7.90 -3.86 11.67
N GLU A 212 -8.77 -3.64 12.66
CA GLU A 212 -8.46 -3.83 14.08
C GLU A 212 -8.09 -5.28 14.46
N GLN A 213 -8.46 -6.26 13.66
CA GLN A 213 -8.08 -7.66 13.85
C GLN A 213 -6.67 -7.97 13.29
N GLY A 214 -5.97 -6.99 12.71
CA GLY A 214 -4.65 -7.18 12.15
C GLY A 214 -4.66 -7.79 10.76
N MET A 215 -3.93 -8.90 10.54
CA MET A 215 -3.77 -9.52 9.23
C MET A 215 -3.77 -11.04 9.33
N THR A 216 -4.16 -11.71 8.24
CA THR A 216 -4.06 -13.17 8.10
C THR A 216 -3.30 -13.50 6.82
N LEU A 217 -2.16 -14.14 6.95
CA LEU A 217 -1.37 -14.68 5.85
C LEU A 217 -1.69 -16.15 5.66
N VAL A 218 -2.19 -16.50 4.48
CA VAL A 218 -2.38 -17.91 4.06
C VAL A 218 -1.41 -18.20 2.92
N GLN A 219 -0.58 -19.22 3.08
CA GLN A 219 0.42 -19.62 2.10
C GLN A 219 0.03 -20.96 1.48
N ARG A 220 0.38 -21.19 0.22
CA ARG A 220 0.14 -22.48 -0.48
C ARG A 220 0.85 -23.63 0.28
N ASP A 221 2.14 -23.47 0.47
CA ASP A 221 3.03 -24.48 1.09
C ASP A 221 3.46 -24.02 2.48
N GLY A 222 2.50 -23.82 3.40
CA GLY A 222 2.85 -23.31 4.71
C GLY A 222 1.66 -23.19 5.65
N ALA A 223 1.97 -22.77 6.87
CA ALA A 223 0.96 -22.50 7.89
C ALA A 223 0.17 -21.22 7.55
N CYS A 224 -1.07 -21.19 8.02
CA CYS A 224 -1.81 -19.94 8.15
C CYS A 224 -1.26 -19.17 9.35
N VAL A 225 -0.96 -17.90 9.19
CA VAL A 225 -0.41 -17.03 10.24
C VAL A 225 -1.36 -15.89 10.49
N HIS A 226 -1.85 -15.78 11.73
CA HIS A 226 -2.64 -14.64 12.18
C HIS A 226 -1.74 -13.66 12.91
N LEU A 227 -1.70 -12.43 12.41
CA LEU A 227 -0.90 -11.34 12.94
C LEU A 227 -1.86 -10.33 13.59
N PRO A 228 -1.97 -10.28 14.93
CA PRO A 228 -2.84 -9.32 15.60
C PRO A 228 -2.38 -7.90 15.33
N THR A 229 -3.31 -6.93 15.41
CA THR A 229 -2.94 -5.52 15.21
C THR A 229 -1.88 -5.07 16.20
N MET A 230 -0.91 -4.31 15.70
CA MET A 230 0.12 -3.66 16.53
C MET A 230 -0.23 -2.21 16.85
N ALA A 231 -1.34 -1.69 16.33
CA ALA A 231 -1.78 -0.32 16.60
C ALA A 231 -2.28 -0.19 18.06
N GLN A 232 -1.70 0.73 18.79
CA GLN A 232 -2.18 1.11 20.16
C GLN A 232 -3.25 2.20 20.10
N GLU A 233 -3.08 3.16 19.18
CA GLU A 233 -4.02 4.24 18.89
C GLU A 233 -4.19 4.36 17.39
N VAL A 234 -5.40 4.61 16.92
CA VAL A 234 -5.71 4.77 15.51
C VAL A 234 -6.25 6.19 15.30
N PHE A 235 -5.49 6.99 14.56
CA PHE A 235 -5.92 8.34 14.17
C PHE A 235 -6.47 8.38 12.73
N ASP A 236 -5.78 7.71 11.80
CA ASP A 236 -6.22 7.68 10.40
C ASP A 236 -5.71 6.39 9.72
N VAL A 237 -6.62 5.67 9.08
CA VAL A 237 -6.29 4.43 8.35
C VAL A 237 -5.93 4.68 6.89
N THR A 238 -5.94 5.95 6.43
CA THR A 238 -5.67 6.30 5.04
C THR A 238 -4.22 5.97 4.67
N GLY A 239 -4.03 5.11 3.68
CA GLY A 239 -2.70 4.69 3.21
C GLY A 239 -2.07 3.55 4.01
N ALA A 240 -2.77 2.99 5.02
CA ALA A 240 -2.26 1.81 5.74
C ALA A 240 -2.05 0.61 4.80
N GLY A 241 -2.96 0.36 3.86
CA GLY A 241 -2.82 -0.68 2.83
C GLY A 241 -1.58 -0.46 1.96
N ASP A 242 -1.35 0.78 1.50
CA ASP A 242 -0.15 1.13 0.72
C ASP A 242 1.15 0.86 1.52
N THR A 243 1.14 1.12 2.83
CA THR A 243 2.28 0.84 3.72
C THR A 243 2.50 -0.65 3.90
N VAL A 244 1.42 -1.45 4.02
CA VAL A 244 1.50 -2.93 4.06
C VAL A 244 2.17 -3.43 2.79
N VAL A 245 1.69 -3.02 1.63
CA VAL A 245 2.23 -3.43 0.32
C VAL A 245 3.68 -3.02 0.17
N ALA A 246 4.03 -1.79 0.55
CA ALA A 246 5.41 -1.28 0.49
C ALA A 246 6.36 -2.08 1.39
N SER A 247 5.96 -2.32 2.64
CA SER A 247 6.78 -3.07 3.61
C SER A 247 6.93 -4.53 3.20
N LEU A 248 5.86 -5.15 2.68
CA LEU A 248 5.88 -6.50 2.12
C LEU A 248 6.84 -6.59 0.93
N ALA A 249 6.79 -5.59 0.03
CA ALA A 249 7.69 -5.51 -1.12
C ALA A 249 9.15 -5.39 -0.68
N MET A 250 9.43 -4.56 0.32
CA MET A 250 10.78 -4.40 0.88
C MET A 250 11.30 -5.70 1.53
N GLY A 251 10.44 -6.39 2.29
CA GLY A 251 10.79 -7.69 2.89
C GLY A 251 11.15 -8.72 1.82
N LEU A 252 10.30 -8.89 0.80
CA LEU A 252 10.54 -9.83 -0.30
C LEU A 252 11.78 -9.45 -1.12
N ALA A 253 11.98 -8.16 -1.41
CA ALA A 253 13.16 -7.67 -2.12
C ALA A 253 14.46 -7.93 -1.34
N SER A 254 14.39 -7.99 -0.01
CA SER A 254 15.50 -8.31 0.87
C SER A 254 15.72 -9.82 1.07
N GLY A 255 14.88 -10.66 0.44
CA GLY A 255 14.98 -12.13 0.56
C GLY A 255 14.33 -12.70 1.82
N MET A 256 13.51 -11.93 2.53
CA MET A 256 12.77 -12.43 3.70
C MET A 256 11.75 -13.50 3.29
N ALA A 257 11.48 -14.44 4.21
CA ALA A 257 10.33 -15.33 4.07
C ALA A 257 9.02 -14.54 4.10
N LEU A 258 7.98 -15.05 3.42
CA LEU A 258 6.68 -14.36 3.34
C LEU A 258 6.06 -14.06 4.71
N ALA A 259 6.22 -14.97 5.67
CA ALA A 259 5.71 -14.79 7.03
C ALA A 259 6.40 -13.62 7.75
N ASP A 260 7.74 -13.51 7.62
CA ASP A 260 8.51 -12.43 8.24
C ASP A 260 8.20 -11.08 7.57
N ALA A 261 8.08 -11.06 6.24
CA ALA A 261 7.71 -9.87 5.49
C ALA A 261 6.28 -9.41 5.85
N ALA A 262 5.34 -10.32 6.07
CA ALA A 262 3.98 -10.00 6.53
C ALA A 262 3.99 -9.47 7.98
N ALA A 263 4.78 -10.06 8.88
CA ALA A 263 4.94 -9.58 10.24
C ALA A 263 5.51 -8.15 10.26
N LEU A 264 6.57 -7.89 9.47
CA LEU A 264 7.13 -6.55 9.29
C LEU A 264 6.09 -5.56 8.78
N SER A 265 5.26 -5.97 7.82
CA SER A 265 4.20 -5.14 7.25
C SER A 265 3.11 -4.79 8.27
N ASN A 266 2.79 -5.72 9.17
CA ASN A 266 1.84 -5.50 10.27
C ASN A 266 2.37 -4.46 11.28
N VAL A 267 3.65 -4.52 11.62
CA VAL A 267 4.30 -3.51 12.48
C VAL A 267 4.30 -2.13 11.79
N ALA A 268 4.68 -2.07 10.51
CA ALA A 268 4.71 -0.83 9.75
C ALA A 268 3.31 -0.18 9.63
N ALA A 269 2.26 -0.99 9.40
CA ALA A 269 0.88 -0.52 9.39
C ALA A 269 0.48 0.08 10.75
N GLY A 270 0.84 -0.57 11.86
CA GLY A 270 0.61 -0.06 13.21
C GLY A 270 1.24 1.32 13.46
N VAL A 271 2.44 1.56 12.93
CA VAL A 271 3.12 2.87 13.02
C VAL A 271 2.36 3.95 12.24
N VAL A 272 1.88 3.61 11.04
CA VAL A 272 1.26 4.60 10.14
C VAL A 272 -0.14 5.00 10.59
N VAL A 273 -0.96 4.08 11.09
CA VAL A 273 -2.33 4.40 11.55
C VAL A 273 -2.35 5.29 12.79
N ALA A 274 -1.24 5.42 13.50
CA ALA A 274 -1.05 6.37 14.59
C ALA A 274 -0.74 7.81 14.11
N LYS A 275 -0.66 8.05 12.79
CA LYS A 275 -0.35 9.35 12.18
C LYS A 275 -1.58 9.90 11.45
N LEU A 276 -1.62 11.21 11.23
CA LEU A 276 -2.70 11.86 10.47
C LEU A 276 -2.43 11.84 8.96
N GLY A 277 -3.42 11.44 8.18
CA GLY A 277 -3.40 11.42 6.71
C GLY A 277 -2.54 10.29 6.14
N THR A 278 -2.24 10.39 4.82
CA THR A 278 -1.33 9.47 4.15
C THR A 278 0.10 9.71 4.65
N ALA A 279 0.43 9.14 5.79
CA ALA A 279 1.78 9.18 6.34
C ALA A 279 2.62 8.03 5.77
N ASP A 280 3.93 8.19 5.81
CA ASP A 280 4.91 7.15 5.54
C ASP A 280 5.55 6.66 6.85
N VAL A 281 6.15 5.49 6.77
CA VAL A 281 7.00 4.96 7.83
C VAL A 281 8.45 5.06 7.39
N SER A 282 9.29 5.69 8.21
CA SER A 282 10.73 5.72 7.98
C SER A 282 11.40 4.45 8.54
N ARG A 283 12.54 4.10 7.95
CA ARG A 283 13.37 3.01 8.48
C ARG A 283 13.70 3.19 9.98
N GLN A 284 13.98 4.41 10.40
CA GLN A 284 14.31 4.70 11.81
C GLN A 284 13.12 4.50 12.75
N GLU A 285 11.92 4.88 12.34
CA GLU A 285 10.70 4.67 13.13
C GLU A 285 10.40 3.18 13.27
N LEU A 286 10.47 2.45 12.14
CA LEU A 286 10.25 1.01 12.14
C LEU A 286 11.26 0.29 13.02
N GLN A 287 12.55 0.65 12.93
CA GLN A 287 13.60 0.09 13.77
C GLN A 287 13.33 0.31 15.26
N ARG A 288 12.96 1.53 15.67
CA ARG A 288 12.64 1.83 17.08
C ARG A 288 11.51 0.97 17.63
N VAL A 289 10.48 0.71 16.81
CA VAL A 289 9.35 -0.14 17.24
C VAL A 289 9.77 -1.59 17.36
N LEU A 290 10.59 -2.09 16.44
CA LEU A 290 11.13 -3.45 16.49
C LEU A 290 12.06 -3.64 17.70
N ASP A 291 12.95 -2.69 17.96
CA ASP A 291 13.86 -2.70 19.12
C ASP A 291 13.08 -2.68 20.45
N ALA A 292 11.98 -1.93 20.52
CA ALA A 292 11.12 -1.89 21.69
C ALA A 292 10.36 -3.21 21.94
N GLN A 293 10.16 -4.04 20.91
CA GLN A 293 9.51 -5.35 21.03
C GLN A 293 10.50 -6.46 21.45
N HIS A 294 11.80 -6.26 21.20
CA HIS A 294 12.87 -7.23 21.52
C HIS A 294 13.99 -6.54 22.31
N PRO A 295 13.71 -6.06 23.54
CA PRO A 295 14.69 -5.34 24.32
C PRO A 295 15.94 -6.18 24.69
N ASP A 296 15.78 -7.52 24.74
CA ASP A 296 16.84 -8.43 25.17
C ASP A 296 17.86 -8.77 24.06
N GLU A 297 17.54 -8.56 22.80
CA GLU A 297 18.45 -8.92 21.69
C GLU A 297 19.52 -7.83 21.39
N HIS A 298 19.38 -6.63 21.93
CA HIS A 298 20.26 -5.49 21.60
C HIS A 298 21.18 -5.03 22.74
N GLY A 299 21.28 -5.82 23.80
CA GLY A 299 22.27 -5.59 24.85
C GLY A 299 22.07 -4.32 25.69
N VAL A 300 20.91 -3.67 25.60
CA VAL A 300 20.50 -2.61 26.50
C VAL A 300 19.73 -3.24 27.64
N LEU A 301 20.46 -3.71 28.66
CA LEU A 301 19.87 -4.12 29.93
C LEU A 301 19.26 -2.90 30.61
N ALA A 302 18.06 -3.01 31.14
CA ALA A 302 17.54 -2.03 32.08
C ALA A 302 18.48 -1.97 33.31
N GLU A 303 18.60 -0.82 33.95
CA GLU A 303 19.54 -0.63 35.08
C GLU A 303 19.40 -1.70 36.16
N GLU A 304 18.18 -2.19 36.42
CA GLU A 304 17.90 -3.27 37.36
C GLU A 304 18.46 -4.64 36.91
N ASP A 305 18.41 -4.96 35.63
CA ASP A 305 18.95 -6.19 35.07
C ASP A 305 20.47 -6.16 34.99
N LEU A 306 21.05 -4.96 34.71
CA LEU A 306 22.50 -4.73 34.80
C LEU A 306 23.02 -4.99 36.22
N LEU A 307 22.32 -4.48 37.22
CA LEU A 307 22.68 -4.66 38.64
C LEU A 307 22.58 -6.14 39.06
N GLN A 308 21.59 -6.89 38.56
CA GLN A 308 21.48 -8.32 38.84
C GLN A 308 22.58 -9.15 38.14
N HIS A 309 23.00 -8.75 36.93
CA HIS A 309 24.10 -9.41 36.21
C HIS A 309 25.45 -9.17 36.92
N VAL A 310 25.71 -7.95 37.36
CA VAL A 310 26.93 -7.59 38.09
C VAL A 310 26.98 -8.25 39.47
N ALA A 311 25.82 -8.48 40.10
CA ALA A 311 25.75 -9.16 41.39
C ALA A 311 25.96 -10.69 41.33
N ARG A 312 25.91 -11.28 40.13
CA ARG A 312 26.12 -12.73 39.85
C ARG A 312 27.50 -13.03 39.26
N ALA A 313 28.28 -12.03 38.88
CA ALA A 313 29.67 -12.16 38.40
C ALA A 313 30.66 -11.95 39.53
#